data_75601a37da8626cc932eba072620b9b0
#
_entry.id   75601a37da8626cc932eba072620b9b0
#
_cell.length_a   1.000
_cell.length_b   1.000
_cell.length_c   1.000
_cell.angle_alpha   90.00
_cell.angle_beta   90.00
_cell.angle_gamma   90.00
#
_symmetry.space_group_name_H-M   'P 1'
#
loop_
_entity.id
_entity.type
_entity.pdbx_description
1 polymer ?
#
loop_
_entity_poly.entity_id
_entity_poly.type
_entity_poly.pdbx_seq_one_letter_code
_entity_poly.pdbx_strand_id
1 'polypeptide(L)'
;MYQVGVDIGGTNIAMGLVDEALDVVQRESMPFEIKGGGERTAEIIHEGTLAMLKSQGAGLYDLDSVGVVVPGSIDPAGSIVINAYNLNFHNELLKARIQKQFGDIPVFLANDADGAALAELHKGAFVGCRTAVLFTLGTGVGGGLILGGRMFHGGLGNGCELGHALLVSGGEQCTCGNKGCIEAYCSATAIIRDAIRAMEKQPDSLLFERTMGKPERMNAKIAIDCARDGDSAALEVFHNYVDHL
;
A
#
# COMPACT_ATOMS: atom_id res chain seq x y z
N MET A 1 13.12 -24.14 5.10
CA MET A 1 12.72 -23.51 3.80
C MET A 1 12.41 -22.04 4.04
N TYR A 2 12.60 -21.19 3.06
CA TYR A 2 12.32 -19.76 3.15
C TYR A 2 11.24 -19.36 2.15
N GLN A 3 10.59 -18.22 2.40
CA GLN A 3 9.72 -17.53 1.46
C GLN A 3 10.21 -16.11 1.32
N VAL A 4 9.98 -15.47 0.18
CA VAL A 4 10.29 -14.05 -0.01
C VAL A 4 9.00 -13.29 -0.22
N GLY A 5 8.79 -12.26 0.61
CA GLY A 5 7.77 -11.25 0.43
C GLY A 5 8.37 -9.99 -0.20
N VAL A 6 7.71 -9.45 -1.22
CA VAL A 6 8.15 -8.26 -1.96
C VAL A 6 7.02 -7.26 -2.01
N ASP A 7 7.32 -6.01 -1.65
CA ASP A 7 6.41 -4.85 -1.80
C ASP A 7 7.02 -3.85 -2.78
N ILE A 8 6.36 -3.66 -3.93
CA ILE A 8 6.83 -2.76 -4.98
C ILE A 8 6.19 -1.38 -4.79
N GLY A 9 6.93 -0.48 -4.17
CA GLY A 9 6.53 0.92 -4.08
C GLY A 9 7.04 1.78 -5.25
N GLY A 10 6.52 3.00 -5.35
CA GLY A 10 6.90 3.93 -6.43
C GLY A 10 8.35 4.42 -6.42
N THR A 11 9.07 4.24 -5.31
CA THR A 11 10.47 4.65 -5.13
C THR A 11 11.39 3.50 -4.77
N ASN A 12 10.88 2.50 -4.06
CA ASN A 12 11.66 1.38 -3.55
C ASN A 12 10.89 0.07 -3.71
N ILE A 13 11.63 -1.02 -3.83
CA ILE A 13 11.17 -2.39 -3.70
C ILE A 13 11.64 -2.87 -2.32
N ALA A 14 10.71 -3.03 -1.39
CA ALA A 14 10.99 -3.60 -0.08
C ALA A 14 10.85 -5.12 -0.13
N MET A 15 11.80 -5.84 0.44
CA MET A 15 11.81 -7.30 0.45
C MET A 15 12.06 -7.84 1.85
N GLY A 16 11.43 -8.97 2.15
CA GLY A 16 11.64 -9.71 3.39
C GLY A 16 11.82 -11.20 3.12
N LEU A 17 12.88 -11.78 3.69
CA LEU A 17 13.04 -13.22 3.76
C LEU A 17 12.32 -13.73 5.00
N VAL A 18 11.43 -14.69 4.82
CA VAL A 18 10.51 -15.22 5.83
C VAL A 18 10.81 -16.69 6.06
N ASP A 19 10.87 -17.11 7.31
CA ASP A 19 11.07 -18.51 7.70
C ASP A 19 9.76 -19.30 7.80
N GLU A 20 9.83 -20.57 8.15
CA GLU A 20 8.67 -21.46 8.30
C GLU A 20 7.72 -21.04 9.44
N ALA A 21 8.19 -20.25 10.40
CA ALA A 21 7.37 -19.68 11.46
C ALA A 21 6.67 -18.37 11.06
N LEU A 22 6.82 -17.96 9.80
CA LEU A 22 6.38 -16.68 9.24
C LEU A 22 7.04 -15.46 9.94
N ASP A 23 8.28 -15.62 10.44
CA ASP A 23 9.07 -14.52 10.96
C ASP A 23 9.99 -13.95 9.88
N VAL A 24 10.06 -12.62 9.79
CA VAL A 24 10.96 -11.95 8.85
C VAL A 24 12.37 -11.99 9.42
N VAL A 25 13.21 -12.86 8.86
CA VAL A 25 14.60 -13.09 9.33
C VAL A 25 15.61 -12.17 8.67
N GLN A 26 15.29 -11.62 7.50
CA GLN A 26 16.13 -10.65 6.78
C GLN A 26 15.27 -9.65 6.04
N ARG A 27 15.73 -8.41 5.92
CA ARG A 27 15.07 -7.36 5.13
C ARG A 27 16.06 -6.71 4.20
N GLU A 28 15.57 -6.34 3.02
CA GLU A 28 16.32 -5.61 2.01
C GLU A 28 15.44 -4.52 1.40
N SER A 29 16.02 -3.45 0.91
CA SER A 29 15.30 -2.40 0.20
C SER A 29 16.14 -1.92 -0.97
N MET A 30 15.62 -2.08 -2.17
CA MET A 30 16.28 -1.73 -3.43
C MET A 30 15.55 -0.56 -4.09
N PRO A 31 16.24 0.34 -4.82
CA PRO A 31 15.58 1.38 -5.59
C PRO A 31 14.66 0.80 -6.67
N PHE A 32 13.47 1.37 -6.83
CA PHE A 32 12.61 1.05 -7.96
C PHE A 32 13.03 1.86 -9.20
N GLU A 33 13.28 1.17 -10.30
CA GLU A 33 13.73 1.77 -11.57
C GLU A 33 12.60 1.84 -12.59
N ILE A 34 11.80 2.92 -12.54
CA ILE A 34 10.60 3.08 -13.39
C ILE A 34 10.86 2.90 -14.89
N LYS A 35 12.05 3.29 -15.38
CA LYS A 35 12.42 3.18 -16.79
C LYS A 35 12.69 1.74 -17.25
N GLY A 36 13.01 0.86 -16.32
CA GLY A 36 13.31 -0.55 -16.60
C GLY A 36 12.08 -1.44 -16.76
N GLY A 37 10.90 -0.93 -16.36
CA GLY A 37 9.64 -1.66 -16.42
C GLY A 37 9.67 -2.97 -15.63
N GLY A 38 8.77 -3.89 -16.01
CA GLY A 38 8.62 -5.17 -15.29
C GLY A 38 9.82 -6.12 -15.42
N GLU A 39 10.62 -6.03 -16.52
CA GLU A 39 11.82 -6.87 -16.67
C GLU A 39 12.88 -6.48 -15.63
N ARG A 40 13.20 -5.18 -15.52
CA ARG A 40 14.19 -4.71 -14.54
C ARG A 40 13.70 -4.93 -13.10
N THR A 41 12.39 -4.78 -12.87
CA THR A 41 11.79 -5.09 -11.58
C THR A 41 12.00 -6.56 -11.19
N ALA A 42 11.82 -7.50 -12.13
CA ALA A 42 12.05 -8.91 -11.89
C ALA A 42 13.53 -9.24 -11.61
N GLU A 43 14.45 -8.58 -12.30
CA GLU A 43 15.91 -8.71 -12.03
C GLU A 43 16.25 -8.21 -10.62
N ILE A 44 15.78 -7.03 -10.23
CA ILE A 44 16.02 -6.46 -8.88
C ILE A 44 15.50 -7.40 -7.78
N ILE A 45 14.28 -7.95 -7.96
CA ILE A 45 13.72 -8.92 -7.02
C ILE A 45 14.61 -10.16 -6.90
N HIS A 46 15.07 -10.68 -8.02
CA HIS A 46 15.96 -11.85 -8.03
C HIS A 46 17.31 -11.56 -7.37
N GLU A 47 17.95 -10.44 -7.73
CA GLU A 47 19.23 -10.00 -7.16
C GLU A 47 19.13 -9.87 -5.62
N GLY A 48 18.10 -9.18 -5.12
CA GLY A 48 17.86 -9.00 -3.70
C GLY A 48 17.54 -10.30 -2.98
N THR A 49 16.76 -11.18 -3.60
CA THR A 49 16.47 -12.52 -3.04
C THR A 49 17.75 -13.33 -2.87
N LEU A 50 18.61 -13.37 -3.87
CA LEU A 50 19.89 -14.06 -3.78
C LEU A 50 20.80 -13.49 -2.68
N ALA A 51 20.84 -12.16 -2.54
CA ALA A 51 21.60 -11.50 -1.49
C ALA A 51 21.12 -11.89 -0.08
N MET A 52 19.80 -11.87 0.13
CA MET A 52 19.18 -12.28 1.41
C MET A 52 19.43 -13.75 1.73
N LEU A 53 19.22 -14.66 0.79
CA LEU A 53 19.48 -16.09 0.97
C LEU A 53 20.95 -16.35 1.32
N LYS A 54 21.87 -15.72 0.58
CA LYS A 54 23.30 -15.83 0.84
C LYS A 54 23.68 -15.39 2.25
N SER A 55 23.06 -14.34 2.78
CA SER A 55 23.32 -13.87 4.15
C SER A 55 22.91 -14.90 5.21
N GLN A 56 21.98 -15.80 4.88
CA GLN A 56 21.55 -16.92 5.73
C GLN A 56 22.31 -18.22 5.44
N GLY A 57 23.30 -18.20 4.56
CA GLY A 57 24.02 -19.41 4.12
C GLY A 57 23.17 -20.35 3.25
N ALA A 58 22.10 -19.84 2.66
CA ALA A 58 21.13 -20.56 1.86
C ALA A 58 21.23 -20.22 0.36
N GLY A 59 20.54 -20.98 -0.48
CA GLY A 59 20.45 -20.80 -1.91
C GLY A 59 19.01 -20.93 -2.43
N LEU A 60 18.82 -20.82 -3.75
CA LEU A 60 17.47 -20.92 -4.35
C LEU A 60 16.77 -22.25 -4.05
N TYR A 61 17.51 -23.34 -3.81
CA TYR A 61 16.94 -24.64 -3.44
C TYR A 61 16.30 -24.64 -2.03
N ASP A 62 16.59 -23.62 -1.21
CA ASP A 62 15.97 -23.42 0.10
C ASP A 62 14.75 -22.47 0.03
N LEU A 63 14.43 -21.94 -1.16
CA LEU A 63 13.31 -21.01 -1.37
C LEU A 63 12.05 -21.76 -1.83
N ASP A 64 10.98 -21.61 -1.08
CA ASP A 64 9.69 -22.29 -1.30
C ASP A 64 8.77 -21.50 -2.24
N SER A 65 8.75 -20.17 -2.09
CA SER A 65 7.90 -19.30 -2.91
C SER A 65 8.32 -17.84 -2.86
N VAL A 66 7.82 -17.05 -3.83
CA VAL A 66 7.95 -15.59 -3.90
C VAL A 66 6.56 -14.97 -3.96
N GLY A 67 6.20 -14.21 -2.94
CA GLY A 67 4.97 -13.40 -2.90
C GLY A 67 5.29 -11.94 -3.21
N VAL A 68 4.57 -11.36 -4.17
CA VAL A 68 4.79 -9.97 -4.61
C VAL A 68 3.50 -9.19 -4.49
N VAL A 69 3.56 -8.05 -3.82
CA VAL A 69 2.44 -7.11 -3.79
C VAL A 69 2.80 -5.85 -4.57
N VAL A 70 1.81 -5.30 -5.25
CA VAL A 70 1.92 -4.06 -6.03
C VAL A 70 0.70 -3.18 -5.79
N PRO A 71 0.86 -1.86 -5.81
CA PRO A 71 -0.28 -0.95 -5.81
C PRO A 71 -1.05 -1.06 -7.14
N GLY A 72 -2.36 -0.86 -7.08
CA GLY A 72 -3.22 -0.85 -8.26
C GLY A 72 -3.95 -2.16 -8.53
N SER A 73 -4.49 -2.31 -9.73
CA SER A 73 -5.37 -3.42 -10.09
C SER A 73 -4.61 -4.58 -10.74
N ILE A 74 -4.98 -5.80 -10.33
CA ILE A 74 -4.41 -7.05 -10.84
C ILE A 74 -5.55 -7.87 -11.45
N ASP A 75 -5.25 -8.65 -12.48
CA ASP A 75 -6.22 -9.56 -13.08
C ASP A 75 -6.65 -10.68 -12.11
N PRO A 76 -7.86 -11.27 -12.27
CA PRO A 76 -8.36 -12.30 -11.36
C PRO A 76 -7.48 -13.55 -11.25
N ALA A 77 -6.62 -13.80 -12.25
CA ALA A 77 -5.66 -14.91 -12.22
C ALA A 77 -4.38 -14.59 -11.43
N GLY A 78 -4.22 -13.35 -10.94
CA GLY A 78 -3.01 -12.90 -10.26
C GLY A 78 -1.77 -12.96 -11.14
N SER A 79 -1.89 -12.60 -12.41
CA SER A 79 -0.85 -12.76 -13.42
C SER A 79 -0.37 -11.46 -14.03
N ILE A 80 -1.29 -10.51 -14.21
CA ILE A 80 -1.09 -9.26 -14.93
C ILE A 80 -1.40 -8.09 -14.00
N VAL A 81 -0.51 -7.12 -13.94
CA VAL A 81 -0.81 -5.80 -13.37
C VAL A 81 -1.54 -5.00 -14.45
N ILE A 82 -2.86 -4.86 -14.29
CA ILE A 82 -3.70 -4.13 -15.26
C ILE A 82 -3.29 -2.66 -15.29
N ASN A 83 -3.27 -2.02 -14.11
CA ASN A 83 -2.82 -0.65 -13.95
C ASN A 83 -2.15 -0.45 -12.57
N ALA A 84 -0.95 0.12 -12.60
CA ALA A 84 -0.26 0.69 -11.44
C ALA A 84 0.42 2.00 -11.87
N TYR A 85 -0.34 3.10 -11.79
CA TYR A 85 0.08 4.40 -12.36
C TYR A 85 1.40 4.93 -11.81
N ASN A 86 1.62 4.78 -10.50
CA ASN A 86 2.85 5.19 -9.83
C ASN A 86 4.08 4.35 -10.18
N LEU A 87 3.88 3.16 -10.78
CA LEU A 87 4.94 2.28 -11.31
C LEU A 87 5.05 2.36 -12.83
N ASN A 88 4.14 3.08 -13.49
CA ASN A 88 4.01 3.11 -14.95
C ASN A 88 3.78 1.70 -15.56
N PHE A 89 3.06 0.84 -14.83
CA PHE A 89 2.66 -0.47 -15.34
C PHE A 89 1.27 -0.41 -15.97
N HIS A 90 1.15 -0.93 -17.19
CA HIS A 90 -0.09 -1.05 -17.95
C HIS A 90 -0.13 -2.39 -18.65
N ASN A 91 -1.05 -3.27 -18.26
CA ASN A 91 -1.12 -4.66 -18.73
C ASN A 91 0.24 -5.36 -18.65
N GLU A 92 0.97 -5.14 -17.56
CA GLU A 92 2.31 -5.66 -17.35
C GLU A 92 2.26 -7.13 -16.93
N LEU A 93 2.93 -8.01 -17.68
CA LEU A 93 3.05 -9.46 -17.40
C LEU A 93 4.05 -9.73 -16.27
N LEU A 94 3.91 -9.03 -15.16
CA LEU A 94 4.90 -8.99 -14.08
C LEU A 94 5.19 -10.38 -13.51
N LYS A 95 4.13 -11.18 -13.24
CA LYS A 95 4.30 -12.55 -12.72
C LYS A 95 5.16 -13.39 -13.65
N ALA A 96 4.90 -13.37 -14.96
CA ALA A 96 5.65 -14.17 -15.92
C ALA A 96 7.13 -13.75 -16.00
N ARG A 97 7.43 -12.45 -15.87
CA ARG A 97 8.80 -11.94 -15.85
C ARG A 97 9.55 -12.39 -14.60
N ILE A 98 8.90 -12.29 -13.44
CA ILE A 98 9.49 -12.77 -12.17
C ILE A 98 9.65 -14.29 -12.22
N GLN A 99 8.63 -15.04 -12.64
CA GLN A 99 8.68 -16.51 -12.75
C GLN A 99 9.86 -16.98 -13.60
N LYS A 100 10.18 -16.26 -14.69
CA LYS A 100 11.33 -16.55 -15.56
C LYS A 100 12.67 -16.50 -14.80
N GLN A 101 12.80 -15.62 -13.81
CA GLN A 101 14.01 -15.50 -12.98
C GLN A 101 14.12 -16.62 -11.93
N PHE A 102 12.99 -17.16 -11.45
CA PHE A 102 12.92 -18.12 -10.36
C PHE A 102 12.67 -19.57 -10.81
N GLY A 103 12.48 -19.82 -12.11
CA GLY A 103 12.27 -21.16 -12.66
C GLY A 103 11.00 -21.81 -12.12
N ASP A 104 11.14 -22.97 -11.46
CA ASP A 104 10.00 -23.74 -10.94
C ASP A 104 9.50 -23.25 -9.57
N ILE A 105 10.17 -22.30 -8.92
CA ILE A 105 9.75 -21.73 -7.64
C ILE A 105 8.47 -20.91 -7.86
N PRO A 106 7.36 -21.20 -7.13
CA PRO A 106 6.08 -20.54 -7.34
C PRO A 106 6.14 -19.03 -7.05
N VAL A 107 5.57 -18.23 -7.96
CA VAL A 107 5.43 -16.78 -7.81
C VAL A 107 3.94 -16.43 -7.66
N PHE A 108 3.61 -15.63 -6.67
CA PHE A 108 2.27 -15.12 -6.39
C PHE A 108 2.27 -13.60 -6.51
N LEU A 109 1.21 -13.05 -7.10
CA LEU A 109 1.02 -11.61 -7.26
C LEU A 109 -0.31 -11.20 -6.63
N ALA A 110 -0.30 -10.14 -5.83
CA ALA A 110 -1.49 -9.60 -5.17
C ALA A 110 -1.44 -8.06 -5.11
N ASN A 111 -2.60 -7.45 -4.85
CA ASN A 111 -2.65 -6.02 -4.49
C ASN A 111 -2.00 -5.80 -3.11
N ASP A 112 -1.46 -4.61 -2.87
CA ASP A 112 -0.77 -4.25 -1.62
C ASP A 112 -1.69 -4.31 -0.39
N ALA A 113 -2.94 -3.85 -0.47
CA ALA A 113 -3.90 -3.94 0.62
C ALA A 113 -4.35 -5.39 0.89
N ASP A 114 -4.50 -6.20 -0.17
CA ASP A 114 -4.79 -7.62 -0.05
C ASP A 114 -3.63 -8.35 0.66
N GLY A 115 -2.39 -8.04 0.28
CA GLY A 115 -1.20 -8.58 0.93
C GLY A 115 -1.11 -8.21 2.41
N ALA A 116 -1.43 -6.95 2.75
CA ALA A 116 -1.50 -6.50 4.14
C ALA A 116 -2.58 -7.26 4.94
N ALA A 117 -3.79 -7.45 4.37
CA ALA A 117 -4.85 -8.19 5.04
C ALA A 117 -4.52 -9.68 5.21
N LEU A 118 -3.82 -10.30 4.26
CA LEU A 118 -3.31 -11.67 4.39
C LEU A 118 -2.26 -11.79 5.50
N ALA A 119 -1.35 -10.82 5.61
CA ALA A 119 -0.36 -10.79 6.68
C ALA A 119 -1.03 -10.72 8.06
N GLU A 120 -2.04 -9.85 8.22
CA GLU A 120 -2.83 -9.74 9.45
C GLU A 120 -3.60 -11.03 9.76
N LEU A 121 -4.10 -11.73 8.75
CA LEU A 121 -4.82 -13.00 8.92
C LEU A 121 -3.91 -14.12 9.41
N HIS A 122 -2.68 -14.17 8.93
CA HIS A 122 -1.76 -15.30 9.23
C HIS A 122 -0.85 -15.03 10.43
N LYS A 123 -0.45 -13.75 10.68
CA LYS A 123 0.55 -13.42 11.71
C LYS A 123 0.20 -12.16 12.52
N GLY A 124 -0.96 -11.54 12.29
CA GLY A 124 -1.32 -10.25 12.90
C GLY A 124 -2.63 -10.29 13.69
N ALA A 125 -3.32 -9.15 13.68
CA ALA A 125 -4.55 -8.93 14.48
C ALA A 125 -5.75 -9.79 14.05
N PHE A 126 -5.71 -10.38 12.84
CA PHE A 126 -6.82 -11.18 12.30
C PHE A 126 -6.66 -12.68 12.53
N VAL A 127 -5.59 -13.12 13.22
CA VAL A 127 -5.41 -14.55 13.55
C VAL A 127 -6.63 -15.08 14.30
N GLY A 128 -7.24 -16.16 13.74
CA GLY A 128 -8.47 -16.73 14.28
C GLY A 128 -9.78 -16.04 13.88
N CYS A 129 -9.72 -14.90 13.21
CA CYS A 129 -10.90 -14.22 12.71
C CYS A 129 -11.46 -14.90 11.46
N ARG A 130 -12.79 -15.08 11.40
CA ARG A 130 -13.47 -15.56 10.20
C ARG A 130 -13.95 -14.41 9.31
N THR A 131 -14.15 -13.25 9.89
CA THR A 131 -14.56 -12.04 9.16
C THR A 131 -13.77 -10.86 9.72
N ALA A 132 -13.09 -10.14 8.84
CA ALA A 132 -12.31 -8.95 9.19
C ALA A 132 -12.26 -7.98 8.01
N VAL A 133 -12.09 -6.71 8.33
CA VAL A 133 -11.89 -5.63 7.34
C VAL A 133 -10.61 -4.90 7.70
N LEU A 134 -9.76 -4.69 6.72
CA LEU A 134 -8.57 -3.84 6.80
C LEU A 134 -8.78 -2.57 5.99
N PHE A 135 -8.41 -1.43 6.53
CA PHE A 135 -8.16 -0.21 5.76
C PHE A 135 -6.68 0.15 5.85
N THR A 136 -6.02 0.36 4.72
CA THR A 136 -4.67 0.91 4.66
C THR A 136 -4.77 2.42 4.42
N LEU A 137 -4.37 3.20 5.43
CA LEU A 137 -4.47 4.66 5.43
C LEU A 137 -3.11 5.26 5.00
N GLY A 138 -3.00 5.60 3.74
CA GLY A 138 -1.79 6.15 3.13
C GLY A 138 -2.10 7.38 2.26
N THR A 139 -1.38 7.55 1.16
CA THR A 139 -1.68 8.57 0.13
C THR A 139 -3.14 8.48 -0.33
N GLY A 140 -3.64 7.26 -0.54
CA GLY A 140 -5.04 6.91 -0.71
C GLY A 140 -5.55 6.04 0.44
N VAL A 141 -6.68 5.36 0.23
CA VAL A 141 -7.25 4.37 1.15
C VAL A 141 -7.43 3.05 0.40
N GLY A 142 -6.60 2.07 0.75
CA GLY A 142 -6.80 0.69 0.30
C GLY A 142 -7.68 -0.09 1.28
N GLY A 143 -8.12 -1.27 0.87
CA GLY A 143 -8.92 -2.13 1.72
C GLY A 143 -8.79 -3.60 1.40
N GLY A 144 -8.82 -4.43 2.44
CA GLY A 144 -8.86 -5.89 2.35
C GLY A 144 -10.02 -6.46 3.14
N LEU A 145 -10.71 -7.46 2.60
CA LEU A 145 -11.86 -8.09 3.23
C LEU A 145 -11.61 -9.58 3.40
N ILE A 146 -11.73 -10.05 4.63
CA ILE A 146 -11.71 -11.48 4.97
C ILE A 146 -13.14 -11.95 5.22
N LEU A 147 -13.57 -12.97 4.48
CA LEU A 147 -14.86 -13.64 4.67
C LEU A 147 -14.67 -15.14 4.78
N GLY A 148 -15.22 -15.72 5.84
CA GLY A 148 -15.10 -17.16 6.10
C GLY A 148 -13.66 -17.64 6.35
N GLY A 149 -12.77 -16.75 6.80
CA GLY A 149 -11.35 -17.03 7.03
C GLY A 149 -10.50 -17.03 5.75
N ARG A 150 -10.98 -16.39 4.67
CA ARG A 150 -10.30 -16.30 3.38
C ARG A 150 -10.39 -14.87 2.84
N MET A 151 -9.38 -14.47 2.07
CA MET A 151 -9.43 -13.22 1.30
C MET A 151 -10.61 -13.25 0.34
N PHE A 152 -11.38 -12.16 0.32
CA PHE A 152 -12.51 -11.95 -0.58
C PHE A 152 -12.14 -10.92 -1.65
N HIS A 153 -12.03 -11.38 -2.90
CA HIS A 153 -11.65 -10.55 -4.04
C HIS A 153 -12.86 -10.03 -4.85
N GLY A 154 -14.10 -10.33 -4.40
CA GLY A 154 -15.32 -10.02 -5.18
C GLY A 154 -15.47 -10.89 -6.43
N GLY A 155 -16.55 -10.65 -7.19
CA GLY A 155 -16.92 -11.49 -8.34
C GLY A 155 -15.97 -11.39 -9.53
N LEU A 156 -15.29 -10.26 -9.72
CA LEU A 156 -14.37 -10.00 -10.84
C LEU A 156 -12.89 -9.82 -10.40
N GLY A 157 -12.56 -10.16 -9.15
CA GLY A 157 -11.20 -10.10 -8.64
C GLY A 157 -10.76 -8.72 -8.10
N ASN A 158 -11.48 -7.66 -8.39
CA ASN A 158 -11.20 -6.28 -7.92
C ASN A 158 -12.35 -5.71 -7.09
N GLY A 159 -13.10 -6.56 -6.40
CA GLY A 159 -14.37 -6.19 -5.76
C GLY A 159 -14.24 -5.53 -4.38
N CYS A 160 -13.04 -5.37 -3.85
CA CYS A 160 -12.82 -4.86 -2.50
C CYS A 160 -12.06 -3.54 -2.47
N GLU A 161 -12.36 -2.64 -3.41
CA GLU A 161 -11.88 -1.25 -3.41
C GLU A 161 -12.63 -0.43 -2.35
N LEU A 162 -12.44 -0.79 -1.05
CA LEU A 162 -13.21 -0.25 0.08
C LEU A 162 -13.02 1.25 0.25
N GLY A 163 -11.85 1.80 -0.09
CA GLY A 163 -11.59 3.23 -0.07
C GLY A 163 -12.48 4.03 -1.03
N HIS A 164 -13.04 3.36 -2.05
CA HIS A 164 -13.97 3.99 -3.00
C HIS A 164 -15.45 3.75 -2.68
N ALA A 165 -15.76 3.10 -1.54
CA ALA A 165 -17.13 3.06 -1.03
C ALA A 165 -17.63 4.47 -0.72
N LEU A 166 -18.93 4.70 -0.94
CA LEU A 166 -19.56 6.00 -0.74
C LEU A 166 -19.70 6.29 0.76
N LEU A 167 -19.09 7.37 1.23
CA LEU A 167 -19.24 7.90 2.58
C LEU A 167 -20.21 9.09 2.60
N VAL A 168 -20.01 10.06 1.71
CA VAL A 168 -20.82 11.29 1.68
C VAL A 168 -21.40 11.50 0.27
N SER A 169 -22.70 11.37 0.13
CA SER A 169 -23.37 11.56 -1.16
C SER A 169 -23.17 12.98 -1.69
N GLY A 170 -22.64 13.10 -2.93
CA GLY A 170 -22.35 14.39 -3.56
C GLY A 170 -21.19 15.18 -2.94
N GLY A 171 -20.40 14.54 -2.06
CA GLY A 171 -19.30 15.17 -1.32
C GLY A 171 -18.04 15.47 -2.16
N GLU A 172 -16.87 15.38 -1.51
CA GLU A 172 -15.57 15.72 -2.12
C GLU A 172 -15.24 14.86 -3.34
N GLN A 173 -14.55 15.46 -4.31
CA GLN A 173 -14.09 14.76 -5.51
C GLN A 173 -13.03 13.71 -5.14
N CYS A 174 -13.21 12.48 -5.59
CA CYS A 174 -12.24 11.40 -5.45
C CYS A 174 -11.38 11.26 -6.72
N THR A 175 -10.17 10.75 -6.57
CA THR A 175 -9.23 10.44 -7.65
C THR A 175 -9.80 9.40 -8.64
N CYS A 176 -10.71 8.52 -8.20
CA CYS A 176 -11.36 7.54 -9.05
C CYS A 176 -12.44 8.12 -10.00
N GLY A 177 -12.70 9.42 -9.94
CA GLY A 177 -13.72 10.12 -10.73
C GLY A 177 -15.10 10.24 -10.06
N ASN A 178 -15.37 9.49 -8.99
CA ASN A 178 -16.60 9.60 -8.20
C ASN A 178 -16.48 10.73 -7.17
N LYS A 179 -17.62 11.03 -6.51
CA LYS A 179 -17.68 11.97 -5.38
C LYS A 179 -18.09 11.25 -4.11
N GLY A 180 -17.46 11.65 -2.98
CA GLY A 180 -17.88 11.20 -1.67
C GLY A 180 -17.32 9.87 -1.21
N CYS A 181 -16.28 9.34 -1.86
CA CYS A 181 -15.60 8.12 -1.44
C CYS A 181 -14.93 8.28 -0.07
N ILE A 182 -14.79 7.20 0.69
CA ILE A 182 -14.02 7.16 1.96
C ILE A 182 -12.62 7.78 1.77
N GLU A 183 -11.91 7.43 0.71
CA GLU A 183 -10.58 7.95 0.39
C GLU A 183 -10.53 9.48 0.34
N ALA A 184 -11.59 10.11 -0.18
CA ALA A 184 -11.65 11.57 -0.28
C ALA A 184 -11.72 12.28 1.08
N TYR A 185 -11.93 11.53 2.18
CA TYR A 185 -12.01 12.04 3.55
C TYR A 185 -10.97 11.44 4.48
N CYS A 186 -10.58 10.18 4.27
CA CYS A 186 -9.78 9.38 5.20
C CYS A 186 -8.36 9.07 4.68
N SER A 187 -7.88 9.77 3.65
CA SER A 187 -6.51 9.62 3.15
C SER A 187 -5.58 10.73 3.67
N ALA A 188 -4.26 10.51 3.56
CA ALA A 188 -3.27 11.56 3.81
C ALA A 188 -3.47 12.74 2.86
N THR A 189 -3.87 12.50 1.62
CA THR A 189 -4.21 13.53 0.64
C THR A 189 -5.40 14.38 1.10
N ALA A 190 -6.41 13.77 1.73
CA ALA A 190 -7.54 14.48 2.31
C ALA A 190 -7.11 15.38 3.48
N ILE A 191 -6.29 14.86 4.40
CA ILE A 191 -5.72 15.66 5.51
C ILE A 191 -4.96 16.88 4.97
N ILE A 192 -4.10 16.69 3.96
CA ILE A 192 -3.31 17.78 3.34
C ILE A 192 -4.23 18.83 2.76
N ARG A 193 -5.23 18.42 1.96
CA ARG A 193 -6.24 19.34 1.36
C ARG A 193 -6.94 20.15 2.43
N ASP A 194 -7.42 19.51 3.48
CA ASP A 194 -8.22 20.16 4.51
C ASP A 194 -7.36 21.03 5.43
N ALA A 195 -6.10 20.64 5.70
CA ALA A 195 -5.13 21.49 6.39
C ALA A 195 -4.77 22.73 5.60
N ILE A 196 -4.64 22.64 4.26
CA ILE A 196 -4.44 23.83 3.41
C ILE A 196 -5.65 24.77 3.51
N ARG A 197 -6.87 24.26 3.40
CA ARG A 197 -8.11 25.03 3.55
C ARG A 197 -8.21 25.72 4.92
N ALA A 198 -7.81 25.01 5.99
CA ALA A 198 -7.80 25.55 7.35
C ALA A 198 -6.73 26.63 7.52
N MET A 199 -5.53 26.41 7.02
CA MET A 199 -4.43 27.38 7.00
C MET A 199 -4.81 28.69 6.30
N GLU A 200 -5.47 28.61 5.14
CA GLU A 200 -5.92 29.79 4.38
C GLU A 200 -6.98 30.61 5.14
N LYS A 201 -7.81 29.95 5.96
CA LYS A 201 -8.82 30.60 6.80
C LYS A 201 -8.26 31.18 8.10
N GLN A 202 -7.16 30.62 8.62
CA GLN A 202 -6.56 30.98 9.91
C GLN A 202 -5.05 31.28 9.74
N PRO A 203 -4.67 32.50 9.30
CA PRO A 203 -3.27 32.86 9.07
C PRO A 203 -2.39 32.95 10.34
N ASP A 204 -2.99 32.89 11.51
CA ASP A 204 -2.34 32.86 12.83
C ASP A 204 -2.16 31.44 13.38
N SER A 205 -2.56 30.41 12.62
CA SER A 205 -2.40 29.01 12.99
C SER A 205 -0.96 28.50 12.89
N LEU A 206 -0.61 27.45 13.64
CA LEU A 206 0.67 26.74 13.45
C LEU A 206 0.79 26.12 12.06
N LEU A 207 -0.33 25.77 11.40
CA LEU A 207 -0.33 25.33 10.01
C LEU A 207 0.28 26.39 9.08
N PHE A 208 -0.11 27.66 9.25
CA PHE A 208 0.43 28.77 8.48
C PHE A 208 1.90 29.05 8.82
N GLU A 209 2.23 29.09 10.10
CA GLU A 209 3.59 29.33 10.58
C GLU A 209 4.59 28.31 10.02
N ARG A 210 4.31 26.99 10.19
CA ARG A 210 5.23 25.90 9.77
C ARG A 210 5.38 25.76 8.27
N THR A 211 4.37 26.17 7.51
CA THR A 211 4.43 26.17 6.04
C THR A 211 4.88 27.52 5.48
N MET A 212 4.99 28.56 6.32
CA MET A 212 5.20 29.96 5.91
C MET A 212 4.08 30.45 4.96
N GLY A 213 2.85 29.99 5.17
CA GLY A 213 1.70 30.28 4.32
C GLY A 213 1.75 29.67 2.92
N LYS A 214 2.62 28.70 2.68
CA LYS A 214 2.84 28.07 1.37
C LYS A 214 2.16 26.70 1.28
N PRO A 215 1.06 26.55 0.49
CA PRO A 215 0.34 25.29 0.36
C PRO A 215 1.22 24.11 -0.08
N GLU A 216 2.20 24.35 -0.96
CA GLU A 216 3.12 23.33 -1.48
C GLU A 216 4.07 22.74 -0.43
N ARG A 217 4.16 23.33 0.75
CA ARG A 217 4.93 22.82 1.89
C ARG A 217 4.08 21.95 2.82
N MET A 218 2.74 22.01 2.67
CA MET A 218 1.86 21.21 3.50
C MET A 218 2.05 19.72 3.22
N ASN A 219 2.10 18.96 4.29
CA ASN A 219 2.06 17.49 4.25
C ASN A 219 1.30 16.96 5.47
N ALA A 220 0.90 15.69 5.42
CA ALA A 220 0.11 15.09 6.49
C ALA A 220 0.84 15.12 7.85
N LYS A 221 2.17 14.98 7.85
CA LYS A 221 2.97 15.04 9.09
C LYS A 221 2.86 16.41 9.75
N ILE A 222 3.03 17.49 8.99
CA ILE A 222 2.90 18.86 9.52
C ILE A 222 1.50 19.07 10.10
N ALA A 223 0.45 18.66 9.38
CA ALA A 223 -0.93 18.81 9.84
C ALA A 223 -1.18 18.08 11.17
N ILE A 224 -0.73 16.81 11.27
CA ILE A 224 -0.88 16.01 12.48
C ILE A 224 -0.03 16.55 13.64
N ASP A 225 1.21 16.99 13.37
CA ASP A 225 2.08 17.55 14.40
C ASP A 225 1.50 18.88 14.94
N CYS A 226 0.92 19.75 14.08
CA CYS A 226 0.21 20.95 14.54
C CYS A 226 -0.99 20.61 15.44
N ALA A 227 -1.78 19.60 15.07
CA ALA A 227 -2.90 19.14 15.90
C ALA A 227 -2.41 18.61 17.26
N ARG A 228 -1.31 17.83 17.27
CA ARG A 228 -0.69 17.32 18.50
C ARG A 228 -0.19 18.46 19.40
N ASP A 229 0.29 19.53 18.83
CA ASP A 229 0.78 20.72 19.56
C ASP A 229 -0.37 21.67 19.98
N GLY A 230 -1.63 21.30 19.73
CA GLY A 230 -2.81 21.99 20.25
C GLY A 230 -3.32 23.13 19.35
N ASP A 231 -2.86 23.23 18.11
CA ASP A 231 -3.40 24.18 17.14
C ASP A 231 -4.87 23.91 16.83
N SER A 232 -5.73 24.93 17.02
CA SER A 232 -7.19 24.75 16.90
C SER A 232 -7.64 24.41 15.48
N ALA A 233 -6.99 25.01 14.46
CA ALA A 233 -7.30 24.74 13.06
C ALA A 233 -6.91 23.31 12.65
N ALA A 234 -5.73 22.86 13.08
CA ALA A 234 -5.26 21.52 12.83
C ALA A 234 -6.07 20.47 13.60
N LEU A 235 -6.49 20.76 14.84
CA LEU A 235 -7.36 19.87 15.63
C LEU A 235 -8.73 19.70 14.96
N GLU A 236 -9.33 20.76 14.40
CA GLU A 236 -10.58 20.64 13.66
C GLU A 236 -10.41 19.72 12.44
N VAL A 237 -9.33 19.87 11.66
CA VAL A 237 -9.02 18.98 10.54
C VAL A 237 -8.86 17.53 11.00
N PHE A 238 -8.14 17.30 12.08
CA PHE A 238 -7.89 15.97 12.60
C PHE A 238 -9.17 15.31 13.15
N HIS A 239 -10.02 16.04 13.88
CA HIS A 239 -11.29 15.53 14.37
C HIS A 239 -12.23 15.17 13.21
N ASN A 240 -12.37 16.04 12.20
CA ASN A 240 -13.17 15.73 11.01
C ASN A 240 -12.67 14.47 10.29
N TYR A 241 -11.36 14.28 10.21
CA TYR A 241 -10.77 13.05 9.65
C TYR A 241 -11.16 11.81 10.46
N VAL A 242 -11.07 11.88 11.80
CA VAL A 242 -11.43 10.77 12.69
C VAL A 242 -12.92 10.47 12.64
N ASP A 243 -13.77 11.51 12.57
CA ASP A 243 -15.22 11.35 12.52
C ASP A 243 -15.71 10.70 11.21
N HIS A 244 -14.92 10.82 10.13
CA HIS A 244 -15.20 10.17 8.85
C HIS A 244 -14.68 8.71 8.79
N LEU A 245 -13.73 8.34 9.64
CA LEU A 245 -13.13 7.02 9.69
C LEU A 245 -13.93 6.05 10.56
#